data_8fc4603f0887ee8bae9f16be134b6ae9
#
_entry.id   8fc4603f0887ee8bae9f16be134b6ae9
#
_cell.length_a   1.000
_cell.length_b   1.000
_cell.length_c   1.000
_cell.angle_alpha   90.00
_cell.angle_beta   90.00
_cell.angle_gamma   90.00
#
_symmetry.space_group_name_H-M   'P 1'
#
loop_
_entity.id
_entity.type
_entity.pdbx_description
1 polymer ?
#
loop_
_entity_poly.entity_id
_entity_poly.type
_entity_poly.pdbx_seq_one_letter_code
_entity_poly.pdbx_strand_id
1 'polypeptide(L)'
;MLKARAESSRFVQAGGAIALDGEACVDVIRSALAKNADLRLLVRGFSMTPFIQDGDIITLSSLPASGIGIGRAVAFSRPSDKRLVIHRLVGILRKPAVKYITKGDNVYRQDIPVSRSDMLAFVLRVERGGRILSFGTGPERRVIAFLSKWNILWALTYAGGRMIPRAIRQKMKQWLFF
;
A
#
# COMPACT_ATOMS: atom_id res chain seq x y z
N MET A 1 -15.15 -26.71 -19.72
CA MET A 1 -14.23 -25.64 -20.19
C MET A 1 -14.87 -24.28 -20.46
N LEU A 2 -16.16 -24.06 -20.14
CA LEU A 2 -16.90 -22.80 -20.43
C LEU A 2 -17.04 -21.84 -19.22
N LYS A 3 -16.77 -22.27 -17.99
CA LYS A 3 -16.91 -21.40 -16.79
C LYS A 3 -15.77 -20.39 -16.58
N ALA A 4 -14.56 -20.72 -17.04
CA ALA A 4 -13.39 -19.82 -16.88
C ALA A 4 -13.44 -18.58 -17.80
N ARG A 5 -14.23 -18.61 -18.86
CA ARG A 5 -14.34 -17.49 -19.82
C ARG A 5 -15.36 -16.43 -19.41
N ALA A 6 -16.30 -16.78 -18.52
CA ALA A 6 -17.33 -15.87 -18.04
C ALA A 6 -16.86 -14.99 -16.85
N GLU A 7 -15.82 -15.41 -16.11
CA GLU A 7 -15.28 -14.62 -15.00
C GLU A 7 -14.30 -13.53 -15.46
N SER A 8 -13.72 -13.66 -16.66
CA SER A 8 -12.85 -12.62 -17.24
C SER A 8 -13.62 -11.37 -17.67
N SER A 9 -14.94 -11.43 -17.78
CA SER A 9 -15.78 -10.30 -18.22
C SER A 9 -16.17 -9.32 -17.10
N ARG A 10 -15.79 -9.59 -15.85
CA ARG A 10 -15.99 -8.66 -14.71
C ARG A 10 -14.91 -7.58 -14.62
N PHE A 11 -13.92 -7.62 -15.47
CA PHE A 11 -12.86 -6.62 -15.50
C PHE A 11 -13.23 -5.53 -16.51
N VAL A 12 -13.74 -4.42 -16.04
CA VAL A 12 -13.96 -3.24 -16.90
C VAL A 12 -12.64 -2.49 -17.01
N GLN A 13 -12.02 -2.60 -18.18
CA GLN A 13 -10.82 -1.85 -18.51
C GLN A 13 -11.22 -0.45 -18.96
N ALA A 14 -11.28 0.49 -18.02
CA ALA A 14 -11.40 1.91 -18.35
C ALA A 14 -9.99 2.52 -18.36
N GLY A 15 -9.43 2.78 -19.53
CA GLY A 15 -8.15 3.47 -19.68
C GLY A 15 -6.94 2.74 -19.06
N GLY A 16 -6.93 1.41 -19.03
CA GLY A 16 -5.82 0.61 -18.49
C GLY A 16 -5.82 0.41 -16.96
N ALA A 17 -6.79 0.97 -16.24
CA ALA A 17 -6.97 0.76 -14.82
C ALA A 17 -8.20 -0.13 -14.55
N ILE A 18 -8.03 -1.17 -13.74
CA ILE A 18 -9.11 -2.05 -13.31
C ILE A 18 -9.54 -1.61 -11.91
N ALA A 19 -10.80 -1.16 -11.78
CA ALA A 19 -11.42 -0.94 -10.48
C ALA A 19 -11.99 -2.26 -9.98
N LEU A 20 -11.41 -2.82 -8.91
CA LEU A 20 -11.86 -4.07 -8.27
C LEU A 20 -12.37 -3.78 -6.87
N ASP A 21 -13.43 -4.47 -6.47
CA ASP A 21 -13.84 -4.54 -5.08
C ASP A 21 -12.74 -5.18 -4.23
N GLY A 22 -12.67 -4.83 -2.95
CA GLY A 22 -11.57 -5.20 -2.06
C GLY A 22 -11.26 -6.71 -2.08
N GLU A 23 -12.27 -7.57 -2.07
CA GLU A 23 -12.12 -9.02 -2.06
C GLU A 23 -11.66 -9.57 -3.42
N ALA A 24 -12.29 -9.13 -4.51
CA ALA A 24 -11.88 -9.48 -5.87
C ALA A 24 -10.45 -9.03 -6.20
N CYS A 25 -10.02 -7.89 -5.65
CA CYS A 25 -8.64 -7.40 -5.78
C CYS A 25 -7.65 -8.34 -5.09
N VAL A 26 -7.97 -8.85 -3.91
CA VAL A 26 -7.15 -9.81 -3.16
C VAL A 26 -6.96 -11.10 -3.97
N ASP A 27 -8.01 -11.62 -4.59
CA ASP A 27 -7.95 -12.86 -5.37
C ASP A 27 -7.14 -12.71 -6.67
N VAL A 28 -7.26 -11.57 -7.35
CA VAL A 28 -6.42 -11.25 -8.51
C VAL A 28 -4.95 -11.16 -8.13
N ILE A 29 -4.63 -10.50 -7.01
CA ILE A 29 -3.26 -10.42 -6.51
C ILE A 29 -2.72 -11.83 -6.22
N ARG A 30 -3.46 -12.66 -5.50
CA ARG A 30 -3.04 -14.04 -5.20
C ARG A 30 -2.79 -14.86 -6.46
N SER A 31 -3.70 -14.76 -7.44
CA SER A 31 -3.61 -15.48 -8.70
C SER A 31 -2.41 -15.05 -9.55
N ALA A 32 -2.12 -13.77 -9.61
CA ALA A 32 -0.97 -13.23 -10.34
C ALA A 32 0.35 -13.66 -9.66
N LEU A 33 0.44 -13.50 -8.35
CA LEU A 33 1.64 -13.84 -7.58
C LEU A 33 1.93 -15.37 -7.56
N ALA A 34 0.90 -16.20 -7.59
CA ALA A 34 1.05 -17.65 -7.73
C ALA A 34 1.73 -18.06 -9.06
N LYS A 35 1.63 -17.20 -10.08
CA LYS A 35 2.31 -17.36 -11.37
C LYS A 35 3.66 -16.64 -11.45
N ASN A 36 4.19 -16.16 -10.31
CA ASN A 36 5.40 -15.33 -10.21
C ASN A 36 5.33 -14.07 -11.08
N ALA A 37 4.14 -13.55 -11.32
CA ALA A 37 3.94 -12.32 -12.07
C ALA A 37 3.84 -11.13 -11.13
N ASP A 38 4.60 -10.07 -11.39
CA ASP A 38 4.44 -8.79 -10.72
C ASP A 38 3.13 -8.12 -11.18
N LEU A 39 2.45 -7.45 -10.26
CA LEU A 39 1.17 -6.81 -10.53
C LEU A 39 1.27 -5.29 -10.35
N ARG A 40 0.82 -4.54 -11.34
CA ARG A 40 0.74 -3.07 -11.25
C ARG A 40 -0.67 -2.64 -10.83
N LEU A 41 -0.74 -1.80 -9.81
CA LEU A 41 -2.00 -1.28 -9.27
C LEU A 41 -1.96 0.24 -9.13
N LEU A 42 -3.07 0.88 -9.45
CA LEU A 42 -3.30 2.28 -9.16
C LEU A 42 -3.69 2.44 -7.69
N VAL A 43 -2.94 3.24 -6.96
CA VAL A 43 -3.20 3.52 -5.53
C VAL A 43 -4.36 4.49 -5.39
N ARG A 44 -5.23 4.19 -4.42
CA ARG A 44 -6.26 5.10 -3.95
C ARG A 44 -6.12 5.33 -2.45
N GLY A 45 -6.22 6.58 -2.04
CA GLY A 45 -6.18 7.00 -0.64
C GLY A 45 -4.87 7.64 -0.20
N PHE A 46 -4.84 8.09 1.05
CA PHE A 46 -3.80 8.98 1.58
C PHE A 46 -3.03 8.39 2.78
N SER A 47 -3.30 7.14 3.15
CA SER A 47 -2.74 6.52 4.37
C SER A 47 -1.23 6.38 4.36
N MET A 48 -0.61 6.33 3.18
CA MET A 48 0.83 6.16 2.98
C MET A 48 1.56 7.44 2.54
N THR A 49 0.86 8.58 2.50
CA THR A 49 1.46 9.89 2.22
C THR A 49 2.55 10.21 3.26
N PRO A 50 3.69 10.78 2.87
CA PRO A 50 4.02 11.36 1.57
C PRO A 50 4.66 10.39 0.55
N PHE A 51 4.98 9.15 0.96
CA PHE A 51 5.80 8.22 0.17
C PHE A 51 5.02 7.54 -0.96
N ILE A 52 3.80 7.09 -0.66
CA ILE A 52 2.86 6.57 -1.65
C ILE A 52 1.60 7.42 -1.55
N GLN A 53 1.16 7.99 -2.67
CA GLN A 53 0.06 8.95 -2.74
C GLN A 53 -1.08 8.43 -3.61
N ASP A 54 -2.23 9.06 -3.48
CA ASP A 54 -3.35 8.82 -4.41
C ASP A 54 -2.92 9.10 -5.86
N GLY A 55 -3.26 8.19 -6.77
CA GLY A 55 -2.85 8.27 -8.16
C GLY A 55 -1.47 7.69 -8.49
N ASP A 56 -0.67 7.29 -7.52
CA ASP A 56 0.57 6.55 -7.79
C ASP A 56 0.26 5.16 -8.36
N ILE A 57 1.16 4.66 -9.21
CA ILE A 57 1.14 3.28 -9.65
C ILE A 57 2.18 2.51 -8.84
N ILE A 58 1.77 1.46 -8.17
CA ILE A 58 2.67 0.56 -7.46
C ILE A 58 2.83 -0.75 -8.21
N THR A 59 4.03 -1.33 -8.12
CA THR A 59 4.30 -2.71 -8.55
C THR A 59 4.37 -3.57 -7.30
N LEU A 60 3.50 -4.57 -7.21
CA LEU A 60 3.50 -5.59 -6.17
C LEU A 60 4.26 -6.82 -6.64
N SER A 61 5.08 -7.38 -5.76
CA SER A 61 5.84 -8.61 -6.00
C SER A 61 5.66 -9.61 -4.86
N SER A 62 5.92 -10.87 -5.14
CA SER A 62 5.78 -11.98 -4.21
C SER A 62 6.65 -11.80 -2.97
N LEU A 63 6.11 -12.17 -1.80
CA LEU A 63 6.84 -12.11 -0.55
C LEU A 63 8.01 -13.10 -0.56
N PRO A 64 9.24 -12.67 -0.27
CA PRO A 64 10.39 -13.56 -0.28
C PRO A 64 10.25 -14.68 0.76
N ALA A 65 10.75 -15.88 0.43
CA ALA A 65 10.73 -17.04 1.32
C ALA A 65 11.51 -16.77 2.62
N SER A 66 12.58 -15.99 2.56
CA SER A 66 13.38 -15.55 3.72
C SER A 66 12.63 -14.61 4.67
N GLY A 67 11.39 -14.25 4.34
CA GLY A 67 10.60 -13.28 5.10
C GLY A 67 10.77 -11.86 4.60
N ILE A 68 10.00 -10.96 5.20
CA ILE A 68 9.99 -9.56 4.83
C ILE A 68 10.58 -8.69 5.95
N GLY A 69 11.47 -7.79 5.57
CA GLY A 69 12.14 -6.88 6.51
C GLY A 69 11.29 -5.66 6.88
N ILE A 70 11.48 -5.16 8.11
CA ILE A 70 10.89 -3.90 8.58
C ILE A 70 11.24 -2.76 7.62
N GLY A 71 10.27 -1.89 7.39
CA GLY A 71 10.37 -0.72 6.54
C GLY A 71 9.75 -0.92 5.14
N ARG A 72 9.54 -2.15 4.69
CA ARG A 72 8.87 -2.37 3.41
C ARG A 72 7.38 -2.01 3.50
N ALA A 73 6.87 -1.38 2.47
CA ALA A 73 5.43 -1.27 2.26
C ALA A 73 4.92 -2.64 1.78
N VAL A 74 3.83 -3.10 2.38
CA VAL A 74 3.25 -4.42 2.13
C VAL A 74 1.78 -4.32 1.81
N ALA A 75 1.32 -5.19 0.93
CA ALA A 75 -0.08 -5.40 0.64
C ALA A 75 -0.60 -6.58 1.46
N PHE A 76 -1.71 -6.42 2.14
CA PHE A 76 -2.34 -7.46 2.93
C PHE A 76 -3.86 -7.37 2.87
N SER A 77 -4.53 -8.50 3.09
CA SER A 77 -5.97 -8.57 3.29
C SER A 77 -6.28 -8.24 4.76
N ARG A 78 -7.04 -7.17 5.00
CA ARG A 78 -7.41 -6.81 6.37
C ARG A 78 -8.33 -7.88 6.96
N PRO A 79 -8.01 -8.42 8.16
CA PRO A 79 -8.80 -9.52 8.74
C PRO A 79 -10.27 -9.20 8.97
N SER A 80 -10.60 -7.94 9.27
CA SER A 80 -11.97 -7.51 9.64
C SER A 80 -12.95 -7.44 8.47
N ASP A 81 -12.51 -7.01 7.30
CA ASP A 81 -13.38 -6.71 6.15
C ASP A 81 -12.83 -7.22 4.80
N LYS A 82 -11.74 -7.99 4.84
CA LYS A 82 -11.07 -8.59 3.67
C LYS A 82 -10.63 -7.59 2.60
N ARG A 83 -10.61 -6.30 2.92
CA ARG A 83 -10.13 -5.27 2.00
C ARG A 83 -8.63 -5.31 1.84
N LEU A 84 -8.17 -5.02 0.62
CA LEU A 84 -6.77 -4.79 0.34
C LEU A 84 -6.30 -3.52 1.04
N VAL A 85 -5.22 -3.65 1.81
CA VAL A 85 -4.55 -2.53 2.48
C VAL A 85 -3.07 -2.53 2.11
N ILE A 86 -2.52 -1.34 1.89
CA ILE A 86 -1.10 -1.16 1.63
C ILE A 86 -0.56 -0.24 2.71
N HIS A 87 0.21 -0.82 3.65
CA HIS A 87 0.82 -0.10 4.75
C HIS A 87 2.28 -0.51 4.95
N ARG A 88 3.00 0.24 5.77
CA ARG A 88 4.42 -0.04 6.07
C ARG A 88 4.55 -1.04 7.20
N LEU A 89 5.44 -2.02 7.03
CA LEU A 89 5.81 -2.96 8.10
C LEU A 89 6.70 -2.24 9.11
N VAL A 90 6.17 -2.03 10.32
CA VAL A 90 6.84 -1.28 11.40
C VAL A 90 7.27 -2.16 12.57
N GLY A 91 6.90 -3.43 12.58
CA GLY A 91 7.28 -4.38 13.61
C GLY A 91 6.93 -5.82 13.28
N ILE A 92 7.55 -6.75 14.01
CA ILE A 92 7.28 -8.19 13.91
C ILE A 92 7.20 -8.74 15.33
N LEU A 93 6.08 -9.33 15.69
CA LEU A 93 5.90 -10.13 16.89
C LEU A 93 6.31 -11.57 16.57
N ARG A 94 7.09 -12.19 17.46
CA ARG A 94 7.62 -13.56 17.23
C ARG A 94 6.95 -14.62 18.09
N LYS A 95 6.29 -14.22 19.17
CA LYS A 95 5.64 -15.14 20.12
C LYS A 95 4.23 -14.68 20.41
N PRO A 96 3.25 -15.55 20.62
CA PRO A 96 3.33 -17.02 20.49
C PRO A 96 3.41 -17.47 19.02
N ALA A 97 2.97 -16.65 18.07
CA ALA A 97 3.06 -16.87 16.63
C ALA A 97 3.62 -15.63 15.94
N VAL A 98 4.22 -15.81 14.76
CA VAL A 98 4.73 -14.69 13.99
C VAL A 98 3.57 -13.85 13.48
N LYS A 99 3.53 -12.58 13.88
CA LYS A 99 2.58 -11.57 13.39
C LYS A 99 3.31 -10.32 12.96
N TYR A 100 2.76 -9.64 11.98
CA TYR A 100 3.31 -8.45 11.37
C TYR A 100 2.52 -7.24 11.83
N ILE A 101 3.23 -6.22 12.33
CA ILE A 101 2.63 -4.94 12.72
C ILE A 101 2.83 -3.99 11.56
N THR A 102 1.73 -3.58 10.97
CA THR A 102 1.71 -2.61 9.87
C THR A 102 1.13 -1.27 10.33
N LYS A 103 1.45 -0.21 9.60
CA LYS A 103 0.94 1.12 9.86
C LYS A 103 1.03 1.98 8.60
N GLY A 104 -0.02 2.74 8.32
CA GLY A 104 0.04 3.79 7.32
C GLY A 104 0.95 4.93 7.78
N ASP A 105 1.77 5.45 6.89
CA ASP A 105 2.74 6.53 7.22
C ASP A 105 2.03 7.82 7.65
N ASN A 106 0.80 8.03 7.14
CA ASN A 106 -0.07 9.17 7.49
C ASN A 106 -1.24 8.79 8.40
N VAL A 107 -1.17 7.67 9.11
CA VAL A 107 -2.21 7.20 10.04
C VAL A 107 -1.63 7.20 11.45
N TYR A 108 -2.42 7.63 12.44
CA TYR A 108 -1.96 7.67 13.83
C TYR A 108 -1.85 6.29 14.47
N ARG A 109 -2.85 5.43 14.23
CA ARG A 109 -2.92 4.10 14.83
C ARG A 109 -2.23 3.04 13.97
N GLN A 110 -1.63 2.05 14.65
CA GLN A 110 -1.16 0.83 14.00
C GLN A 110 -2.34 -0.06 13.64
N ASP A 111 -2.15 -0.89 12.63
CA ASP A 111 -3.13 -1.91 12.29
C ASP A 111 -3.15 -3.03 13.34
N ILE A 112 -4.24 -3.80 13.37
CA ILE A 112 -4.30 -5.06 14.12
C ILE A 112 -3.21 -5.99 13.55
N PRO A 113 -2.43 -6.69 14.40
CA PRO A 113 -1.35 -7.54 13.93
C PRO A 113 -1.81 -8.58 12.91
N VAL A 114 -1.19 -8.56 11.74
CA VAL A 114 -1.55 -9.36 10.56
C VAL A 114 -0.79 -10.68 10.57
N SER A 115 -1.43 -11.79 10.22
CA SER A 115 -0.77 -13.09 10.07
C SER A 115 -0.08 -13.22 8.71
N ARG A 116 0.82 -14.20 8.59
CA ARG A 116 1.52 -14.46 7.32
C ARG A 116 0.55 -14.84 6.19
N SER A 117 -0.54 -15.52 6.49
CA SER A 117 -1.57 -15.91 5.54
C SER A 117 -2.34 -14.74 4.93
N ASP A 118 -2.45 -13.64 5.70
CA ASP A 118 -3.14 -12.44 5.23
C ASP A 118 -2.20 -11.50 4.45
N MET A 119 -0.88 -11.68 4.57
CA MET A 119 0.12 -10.95 3.81
C MET A 119 0.14 -11.45 2.37
N LEU A 120 -0.03 -10.56 1.40
CA LEU A 120 -0.14 -10.90 -0.02
C LEU A 120 1.16 -10.64 -0.77
N ALA A 121 1.69 -9.43 -0.66
CA ALA A 121 2.78 -8.94 -1.47
C ALA A 121 3.59 -7.87 -0.75
N PHE A 122 4.71 -7.47 -1.34
CA PHE A 122 5.36 -6.22 -0.97
C PHE A 122 5.41 -5.26 -2.17
N VAL A 123 5.49 -3.97 -1.88
CA VAL A 123 5.68 -2.94 -2.90
C VAL A 123 7.15 -2.96 -3.34
N LEU A 124 7.36 -3.38 -4.58
CA LEU A 124 8.67 -3.41 -5.22
C LEU A 124 9.05 -2.03 -5.75
N ARG A 125 8.08 -1.31 -6.35
CA ARG A 125 8.29 -0.04 -7.06
C ARG A 125 7.08 0.87 -6.87
N VAL A 126 7.34 2.17 -6.88
CA VAL A 126 6.33 3.23 -6.90
C VAL A 126 6.61 4.13 -8.10
N GLU A 127 5.58 4.46 -8.87
CA GLU A 127 5.66 5.35 -10.03
C GLU A 127 4.67 6.50 -9.82
N ARG A 128 5.14 7.73 -10.04
CA ARG A 128 4.34 8.96 -9.98
C ARG A 128 4.62 9.81 -11.20
N GLY A 129 3.58 10.15 -11.96
CA GLY A 129 3.73 10.93 -13.20
C GLY A 129 4.73 10.32 -14.19
N GLY A 130 4.75 8.98 -14.32
CA GLY A 130 5.67 8.24 -15.20
C GLY A 130 7.11 8.11 -14.68
N ARG A 131 7.43 8.64 -13.48
CA ARG A 131 8.77 8.56 -12.89
C ARG A 131 8.80 7.55 -11.75
N ILE A 132 9.85 6.73 -11.70
CA ILE A 132 10.09 5.80 -10.60
C ILE A 132 10.60 6.57 -9.38
N LEU A 133 9.94 6.35 -8.24
CA LEU A 133 10.34 6.91 -6.96
C LEU A 133 11.20 5.91 -6.20
N SER A 134 12.41 6.31 -5.86
CA SER A 134 13.33 5.51 -5.04
C SER A 134 13.15 5.80 -3.54
N PHE A 135 12.79 7.03 -3.18
CA PHE A 135 12.62 7.45 -1.80
C PHE A 135 11.36 6.85 -1.16
N GLY A 136 11.53 6.23 -0.02
CA GLY A 136 10.46 5.51 0.71
C GLY A 136 10.48 3.99 0.50
N THR A 137 11.18 3.50 -0.53
CA THR A 137 11.36 2.07 -0.83
C THR A 137 12.82 1.61 -0.72
N GLY A 138 13.76 2.54 -0.71
CA GLY A 138 15.21 2.35 -0.62
C GLY A 138 15.71 1.95 0.78
N PRO A 139 17.02 2.13 1.05
CA PRO A 139 17.64 1.78 2.33
C PRO A 139 17.07 2.59 3.51
N GLU A 140 16.62 3.84 3.27
CA GLU A 140 16.01 4.73 4.25
C GLU A 140 14.68 4.21 4.83
N ARG A 141 14.06 3.21 4.20
CA ARG A 141 12.77 2.63 4.62
C ARG A 141 12.73 2.21 6.10
N ARG A 142 13.90 1.80 6.66
CA ARG A 142 13.98 1.41 8.08
C ARG A 142 13.83 2.62 9.00
N VAL A 143 14.46 3.75 8.64
CA VAL A 143 14.32 5.01 9.37
C VAL A 143 12.88 5.51 9.26
N ILE A 144 12.31 5.45 8.06
CA ILE A 144 10.90 5.82 7.84
C ILE A 144 9.97 4.97 8.70
N ALA A 145 10.19 3.65 8.78
CA ALA A 145 9.40 2.76 9.64
C ALA A 145 9.49 3.13 11.12
N PHE A 146 10.69 3.49 11.58
CA PHE A 146 10.90 3.97 12.95
C PHE A 146 10.11 5.26 13.20
N LEU A 147 10.25 6.25 12.33
CA LEU A 147 9.53 7.52 12.42
C LEU A 147 8.01 7.32 12.34
N SER A 148 7.55 6.42 11.47
CA SER A 148 6.13 6.06 11.33
C SER A 148 5.62 5.39 12.60
N LYS A 149 6.35 4.42 13.16
CA LYS A 149 5.99 3.70 14.39
C LYS A 149 5.74 4.63 15.57
N TRP A 150 6.57 5.65 15.73
CA TRP A 150 6.49 6.62 16.81
C TRP A 150 5.62 7.85 16.49
N ASN A 151 4.83 7.80 15.43
CA ASN A 151 3.95 8.88 15.00
C ASN A 151 4.65 10.20 14.62
N ILE A 152 5.96 10.19 14.45
CA ILE A 152 6.74 11.39 14.09
C ILE A 152 6.34 11.86 12.69
N LEU A 153 6.20 10.94 11.73
CA LEU A 153 5.75 11.27 10.38
C LEU A 153 4.34 11.87 10.38
N TRP A 154 3.42 11.27 11.14
CA TRP A 154 2.07 11.78 11.29
C TRP A 154 2.06 13.20 11.90
N ALA A 155 2.85 13.42 12.94
CA ALA A 155 2.98 14.74 13.57
C ALA A 155 3.52 15.79 12.59
N LEU A 156 4.54 15.45 11.78
CA LEU A 156 5.10 16.34 10.77
C LEU A 156 4.09 16.65 9.66
N THR A 157 3.38 15.65 9.16
CA THR A 157 2.36 15.85 8.11
C THR A 157 1.16 16.65 8.64
N TYR A 158 0.76 16.41 9.89
CA TYR A 158 -0.33 17.15 10.55
C TYR A 158 0.07 18.60 10.85
N ALA A 159 1.26 18.84 11.43
CA ALA A 159 1.78 20.16 11.71
C ALA A 159 2.01 20.96 10.40
N GLY A 160 2.67 20.34 9.40
CA GLY A 160 2.85 20.93 8.07
C GLY A 160 1.53 21.29 7.40
N GLY A 161 0.53 20.41 7.50
CA GLY A 161 -0.82 20.67 6.99
C GLY A 161 -1.54 21.83 7.67
N ARG A 162 -1.23 22.12 8.94
CA ARG A 162 -1.78 23.27 9.69
C ARG A 162 -1.07 24.58 9.36
N MET A 163 0.21 24.54 9.03
CA MET A 163 1.01 25.73 8.66
C MET A 163 0.72 26.22 7.24
N ILE A 164 0.09 25.39 6.38
CA ILE A 164 -0.31 25.80 5.04
C ILE A 164 -1.60 26.65 5.15
N PRO A 165 -1.57 27.95 4.77
CA PRO A 165 -2.76 28.80 4.75
C PRO A 165 -3.91 28.15 3.98
N ARG A 166 -5.15 28.33 4.46
CA ARG A 166 -6.36 27.74 3.84
C ARG A 166 -6.46 28.05 2.34
N ALA A 167 -6.03 29.24 1.91
CA ALA A 167 -6.02 29.66 0.51
C ALA A 167 -5.08 28.80 -0.37
N ILE A 168 -3.90 28.44 0.14
CA ILE A 168 -2.94 27.59 -0.57
C ILE A 168 -3.45 26.13 -0.60
N ARG A 169 -4.06 25.66 0.50
CA ARG A 169 -4.67 24.33 0.58
C ARG A 169 -5.82 24.17 -0.42
N GLN A 170 -6.62 25.19 -0.65
CA GLN A 170 -7.67 25.19 -1.67
C GLN A 170 -7.09 25.18 -3.10
N LYS A 171 -6.05 25.97 -3.37
CA LYS A 171 -5.34 25.95 -4.65
C LYS A 171 -4.69 24.60 -4.92
N MET A 172 -4.03 23.99 -3.92
CA MET A 172 -3.45 22.65 -4.05
C MET A 172 -4.51 21.58 -4.36
N LYS A 173 -5.70 21.67 -3.77
CA LYS A 173 -6.81 20.79 -4.11
C LYS A 173 -7.27 20.97 -5.57
N GLN A 174 -7.32 22.19 -6.08
CA GLN A 174 -7.67 22.46 -7.48
C GLN A 174 -6.62 21.93 -8.47
N TRP A 175 -5.32 21.96 -8.09
CA TRP A 175 -4.23 21.44 -8.92
C TRP A 175 -4.10 19.90 -8.88
N LEU A 176 -4.68 19.25 -7.88
CA LEU A 176 -4.67 17.79 -7.73
C LEU A 176 -5.88 17.12 -8.40
N PHE A 177 -6.84 17.90 -8.91
CA PHE A 177 -8.05 17.41 -9.58
C PHE A 177 -8.12 17.74 -11.09
N PHE A 178 -6.98 18.18 -11.68
CA PHE A 178 -6.81 18.28 -13.13
C PHE A 178 -5.77 17.33 -13.65
#